data_e0f295e8dc127fe341e5a83164f2a538
#
_entry.id   e0f295e8dc127fe341e5a83164f2a538
#
_cell.length_a   1.000
_cell.length_b   1.000
_cell.length_c   1.000
_cell.angle_alpha   90.00
_cell.angle_beta   90.00
_cell.angle_gamma   90.00
#
_symmetry.space_group_name_H-M   'P 1'
#
loop_
_entity.id
_entity.type
_entity.pdbx_description
1 polymer ?
#
loop_
_entity_poly.entity_id
_entity_poly.type
_entity_poly.pdbx_seq_one_letter_code
_entity_poly.pdbx_strand_id
1 'polypeptide(L)'
;PGNIGEIDLDDWADVQDITVRSAIQTVQAAMRGMVERKWGRIVNISSVVSLGGVVGRSSYGSSKASLEHLTRMWALELAQHGITVNDVAPGPVSTELFRENNPPGSPGEARYLSMVPLGKLGTVEDISSAVCFLMSETAGWITGQTLRVDGGSSIGAASLL
;
A
#
# COMPACT_ATOMS: atom_id res chain seq x y z
N PRO A 1 -4.73 -9.55 14.68
CA PRO A 1 -5.25 -10.44 13.63
C PRO A 1 -6.20 -11.46 14.26
N GLY A 2 -7.36 -11.68 13.60
CA GLY A 2 -8.38 -12.62 14.07
C GLY A 2 -9.38 -12.93 12.96
N ASN A 3 -10.03 -14.10 13.07
CA ASN A 3 -11.15 -14.44 12.20
C ASN A 3 -12.36 -13.55 12.53
N ILE A 4 -13.38 -13.53 11.67
CA ILE A 4 -14.52 -12.60 11.80
C ILE A 4 -15.20 -12.67 13.19
N GLY A 5 -15.25 -13.82 13.83
CA GLY A 5 -15.81 -13.99 15.16
C GLY A 5 -14.90 -13.55 16.32
N GLU A 6 -13.66 -13.19 16.04
CA GLU A 6 -12.61 -12.87 17.01
C GLU A 6 -12.06 -11.43 16.84
N ILE A 7 -12.65 -10.65 15.92
CA ILE A 7 -12.21 -9.27 15.70
C ILE A 7 -12.57 -8.44 16.93
N ASP A 8 -11.54 -7.89 17.56
CA ASP A 8 -11.71 -6.82 18.54
C ASP A 8 -12.03 -5.52 17.80
N LEU A 9 -13.13 -4.86 18.15
CA LEU A 9 -13.59 -3.65 17.48
C LEU A 9 -12.75 -2.42 17.85
N ASP A 10 -12.13 -2.39 19.01
CA ASP A 10 -11.24 -1.30 19.41
C ASP A 10 -9.91 -1.41 18.64
N ASP A 11 -9.31 -2.59 18.57
CA ASP A 11 -8.15 -2.87 17.72
C ASP A 11 -8.45 -2.54 16.24
N TRP A 12 -9.66 -2.90 15.78
CA TRP A 12 -10.09 -2.57 14.41
C TRP A 12 -10.15 -1.06 14.18
N ALA A 13 -10.74 -0.31 15.11
CA ALA A 13 -10.85 1.14 15.05
C ALA A 13 -9.46 1.79 15.04
N ASP A 14 -8.54 1.35 15.88
CA ASP A 14 -7.16 1.83 15.93
C ASP A 14 -6.44 1.64 14.59
N VAL A 15 -6.60 0.48 13.94
CA VAL A 15 -6.02 0.22 12.61
C VAL A 15 -6.60 1.19 11.56
N GLN A 16 -7.92 1.46 11.60
CA GLN A 16 -8.54 2.43 10.70
C GLN A 16 -8.03 3.85 10.97
N ASP A 17 -7.91 4.23 12.24
CA ASP A 17 -7.42 5.56 12.63
C ASP A 17 -5.97 5.78 12.21
N ILE A 18 -5.09 4.84 12.48
CA ILE A 18 -3.67 4.91 12.13
C ILE A 18 -3.48 4.89 10.61
N THR A 19 -4.29 4.15 9.87
CA THR A 19 -4.08 3.98 8.42
C THR A 19 -4.91 4.98 7.60
N VAL A 20 -6.20 5.07 7.85
CA VAL A 20 -7.13 5.81 6.98
C VAL A 20 -7.29 7.24 7.47
N ARG A 21 -7.64 7.44 8.75
CA ARG A 21 -7.83 8.79 9.29
C ARG A 21 -6.54 9.62 9.20
N SER A 22 -5.39 9.04 9.52
CA SER A 22 -4.11 9.75 9.42
C SER A 22 -3.78 10.19 8.00
N ALA A 23 -4.08 9.36 7.00
CA ALA A 23 -3.90 9.72 5.59
C ALA A 23 -4.80 10.90 5.20
N ILE A 24 -6.08 10.87 5.59
CA ILE A 24 -7.01 11.99 5.35
C ILE A 24 -6.48 13.28 5.99
N GLN A 25 -6.09 13.23 7.25
CA GLN A 25 -5.56 14.40 7.96
C GLN A 25 -4.29 14.96 7.31
N THR A 26 -3.38 14.09 6.90
CA THR A 26 -2.12 14.47 6.22
C THR A 26 -2.42 15.17 4.89
N VAL A 27 -3.33 14.60 4.08
CA VAL A 27 -3.72 15.21 2.80
C VAL A 27 -4.41 16.55 3.02
N GLN A 28 -5.35 16.65 3.98
CA GLN A 28 -6.02 17.92 4.31
C GLN A 28 -5.03 19.01 4.74
N ALA A 29 -4.00 18.65 5.50
CA ALA A 29 -2.97 19.59 5.93
C ALA A 29 -2.08 20.07 4.78
N ALA A 30 -1.76 19.19 3.83
CA ALA A 30 -0.83 19.48 2.73
C ALA A 30 -1.52 20.11 1.51
N MET A 31 -2.78 19.74 1.23
CA MET A 31 -3.46 20.06 -0.03
C MET A 31 -3.62 21.57 -0.29
N ARG A 32 -3.81 22.38 0.77
CA ARG A 32 -4.01 23.82 0.61
C ARG A 32 -2.85 24.48 -0.13
N GLY A 33 -1.61 24.24 0.31
CA GLY A 33 -0.43 24.77 -0.37
C GLY A 33 -0.21 24.15 -1.76
N MET A 34 -0.63 22.89 -1.99
CA MET A 34 -0.58 22.28 -3.32
C MET A 34 -1.56 22.95 -4.28
N VAL A 35 -2.78 23.23 -3.84
CA VAL A 35 -3.82 23.94 -4.64
C VAL A 35 -3.36 25.36 -5.00
N GLU A 36 -2.80 26.11 -4.04
CA GLU A 36 -2.32 27.47 -4.25
C GLU A 36 -1.23 27.55 -5.32
N ARG A 37 -0.27 26.59 -5.33
CA ARG A 37 0.81 26.55 -6.34
C ARG A 37 0.44 25.78 -7.61
N LYS A 38 -0.78 25.22 -7.70
CA LYS A 38 -1.26 24.37 -8.82
C LYS A 38 -0.33 23.21 -9.16
N TRP A 39 0.27 22.62 -8.15
CA TRP A 39 1.17 21.48 -8.25
C TRP A 39 1.21 20.70 -6.96
N GLY A 40 1.14 19.40 -7.07
CA GLY A 40 1.28 18.48 -5.95
C GLY A 40 1.39 17.03 -6.39
N ARG A 41 1.97 16.24 -5.50
CA ARG A 41 2.09 14.79 -5.65
C ARG A 41 1.71 14.15 -4.32
N ILE A 42 0.78 13.22 -4.36
CA ILE A 42 0.34 12.45 -3.20
C ILE A 42 0.51 10.98 -3.57
N VAL A 43 1.23 10.23 -2.72
CA VAL A 43 1.42 8.80 -2.89
C VAL A 43 1.03 8.10 -1.59
N ASN A 44 -0.06 7.36 -1.63
CA ASN A 44 -0.47 6.48 -0.54
C ASN A 44 0.33 5.17 -0.58
N ILE A 45 0.47 4.52 0.56
CA ILE A 45 1.08 3.19 0.65
C ILE A 45 0.03 2.19 1.15
N SER A 46 -0.55 1.45 0.21
CA SER A 46 -1.49 0.38 0.53
C SER A 46 -0.79 -0.96 0.76
N SER A 47 -1.29 -2.02 0.21
CA SER A 47 -0.70 -3.38 0.23
C SER A 47 -1.40 -4.26 -0.78
N VAL A 48 -0.74 -5.26 -1.32
CA VAL A 48 -1.39 -6.29 -2.16
C VAL A 48 -2.51 -7.06 -1.43
N VAL A 49 -2.55 -7.02 -0.12
CA VAL A 49 -3.64 -7.60 0.71
C VAL A 49 -4.99 -6.90 0.46
N SER A 50 -5.00 -5.67 -0.05
CA SER A 50 -6.22 -4.94 -0.44
C SER A 50 -7.00 -5.60 -1.58
N LEU A 51 -6.32 -6.38 -2.43
CA LEU A 51 -6.90 -7.00 -3.64
C LEU A 51 -7.65 -8.29 -3.37
N GLY A 52 -7.19 -9.06 -2.41
CA GLY A 52 -7.71 -10.39 -2.12
C GLY A 52 -7.90 -10.63 -0.64
N GLY A 53 -8.72 -11.62 -0.31
CA GLY A 53 -8.93 -12.01 1.07
C GLY A 53 -7.71 -12.74 1.62
N VAL A 54 -7.25 -12.32 2.79
CA VAL A 54 -6.27 -13.04 3.60
C VAL A 54 -6.90 -13.33 4.95
N VAL A 55 -6.98 -14.60 5.31
CA VAL A 55 -7.57 -15.06 6.58
C VAL A 55 -6.89 -14.35 7.76
N GLY A 56 -7.69 -13.84 8.69
CA GLY A 56 -7.22 -13.13 9.87
C GLY A 56 -6.68 -11.71 9.62
N ARG A 57 -6.91 -11.13 8.44
CA ARG A 57 -6.41 -9.79 8.06
C ARG A 57 -7.51 -8.77 7.77
N SER A 58 -8.72 -8.96 8.29
CA SER A 58 -9.87 -8.11 7.98
C SER A 58 -9.61 -6.63 8.29
N SER A 59 -9.09 -6.28 9.46
CA SER A 59 -8.81 -4.88 9.83
C SER A 59 -7.77 -4.25 8.92
N TYR A 60 -6.65 -4.94 8.69
CA TYR A 60 -5.56 -4.47 7.86
C TYR A 60 -5.96 -4.41 6.38
N GLY A 61 -6.54 -5.48 5.85
CA GLY A 61 -6.95 -5.54 4.44
C GLY A 61 -7.97 -4.46 4.09
N SER A 62 -8.99 -4.26 4.94
CA SER A 62 -10.00 -3.23 4.72
C SER A 62 -9.41 -1.82 4.79
N SER A 63 -8.49 -1.54 5.73
CA SER A 63 -7.84 -0.23 5.81
C SER A 63 -6.99 0.08 4.57
N LYS A 64 -6.27 -0.92 4.04
CA LYS A 64 -5.46 -0.75 2.81
C LYS A 64 -6.32 -0.64 1.56
N ALA A 65 -7.44 -1.35 1.47
CA ALA A 65 -8.43 -1.19 0.41
C ALA A 65 -9.07 0.20 0.44
N SER A 66 -9.32 0.75 1.63
CA SER A 66 -9.81 2.12 1.79
C SER A 66 -8.82 3.14 1.21
N LEU A 67 -7.51 2.99 1.43
CA LEU A 67 -6.51 3.89 0.85
C LEU A 67 -6.50 3.85 -0.68
N GLU A 68 -6.60 2.67 -1.29
CA GLU A 68 -6.71 2.55 -2.75
C GLU A 68 -7.97 3.24 -3.29
N HIS A 69 -9.09 3.11 -2.58
CA HIS A 69 -10.32 3.79 -3.00
C HIS A 69 -10.21 5.31 -2.85
N LEU A 70 -9.70 5.79 -1.71
CA LEU A 70 -9.46 7.21 -1.47
C LEU A 70 -8.48 7.82 -2.48
N THR A 71 -7.47 7.06 -2.90
CA THR A 71 -6.54 7.47 -3.97
C THR A 71 -7.29 7.85 -5.24
N ARG A 72 -8.26 7.04 -5.67
CA ARG A 72 -9.08 7.32 -6.86
C ARG A 72 -9.98 8.54 -6.67
N MET A 73 -10.61 8.65 -5.50
CA MET A 73 -11.49 9.79 -5.19
C MET A 73 -10.71 11.10 -5.17
N TRP A 74 -9.59 11.15 -4.43
CA TRP A 74 -8.75 12.34 -4.34
C TRP A 74 -8.10 12.70 -5.67
N ALA A 75 -7.77 11.71 -6.50
CA ALA A 75 -7.27 11.95 -7.85
C ALA A 75 -8.28 12.75 -8.68
N LEU A 76 -9.57 12.39 -8.63
CA LEU A 76 -10.63 13.12 -9.33
C LEU A 76 -10.84 14.53 -8.77
N GLU A 77 -10.86 14.66 -7.44
CA GLU A 77 -11.09 15.93 -6.76
C GLU A 77 -9.97 16.94 -7.01
N LEU A 78 -8.70 16.47 -7.04
CA LEU A 78 -7.53 17.32 -7.05
C LEU A 78 -6.91 17.53 -8.45
N ALA A 79 -7.34 16.77 -9.46
CA ALA A 79 -6.79 16.85 -10.82
C ALA A 79 -6.85 18.26 -11.42
N GLN A 80 -7.97 18.99 -11.22
CA GLN A 80 -8.14 20.37 -11.69
C GLN A 80 -7.11 21.35 -11.13
N HIS A 81 -6.42 20.98 -10.05
CA HIS A 81 -5.38 21.78 -9.41
C HIS A 81 -3.95 21.35 -9.81
N GLY A 82 -3.81 20.48 -10.80
CA GLY A 82 -2.48 19.98 -11.22
C GLY A 82 -1.83 19.04 -10.21
N ILE A 83 -2.64 18.42 -9.34
CA ILE A 83 -2.19 17.49 -8.31
C ILE A 83 -2.47 16.06 -8.77
N THR A 84 -1.47 15.18 -8.73
CA THR A 84 -1.69 13.76 -8.94
C THR A 84 -1.76 13.03 -7.60
N VAL A 85 -2.62 12.02 -7.54
CA VAL A 85 -2.76 11.15 -6.38
C VAL A 85 -2.65 9.71 -6.83
N ASN A 86 -1.66 8.99 -6.34
CA ASN A 86 -1.43 7.60 -6.69
C ASN A 86 -1.20 6.76 -5.43
N ASP A 87 -1.10 5.47 -5.61
CA ASP A 87 -0.89 4.51 -4.55
C ASP A 87 0.21 3.52 -4.95
N VAL A 88 1.04 3.14 -4.01
CA VAL A 88 1.97 2.02 -4.13
C VAL A 88 1.47 0.90 -3.23
N ALA A 89 1.30 -0.30 -3.80
CA ALA A 89 0.88 -1.50 -3.07
C ALA A 89 2.04 -2.50 -2.99
N PRO A 90 2.80 -2.52 -1.87
CA PRO A 90 3.88 -3.47 -1.68
C PRO A 90 3.39 -4.91 -1.52
N GLY A 91 4.17 -5.86 -2.04
CA GLY A 91 4.14 -7.26 -1.64
C GLY A 91 4.95 -7.52 -0.37
N PRO A 92 5.44 -8.75 -0.18
CA PRO A 92 6.33 -9.08 0.94
C PRO A 92 7.68 -8.36 0.82
N VAL A 93 7.97 -7.47 1.77
CA VAL A 93 9.20 -6.65 1.82
C VAL A 93 10.00 -7.01 3.06
N SER A 94 11.32 -7.14 2.90
CA SER A 94 12.27 -7.44 3.95
C SER A 94 12.57 -6.20 4.82
N THR A 95 11.60 -5.79 5.63
CA THR A 95 11.76 -4.72 6.63
C THR A 95 12.30 -5.30 7.95
N GLU A 96 12.74 -4.43 8.88
CA GLU A 96 13.15 -4.85 10.23
C GLU A 96 12.03 -5.63 10.92
N LEU A 97 10.82 -5.08 10.97
CA LEU A 97 9.65 -5.74 11.56
C LEU A 97 9.31 -7.08 10.89
N PHE A 98 9.48 -7.16 9.56
CA PHE A 98 9.31 -8.45 8.86
C PHE A 98 10.36 -9.46 9.34
N ARG A 99 11.60 -9.06 9.47
CA ARG A 99 12.73 -9.91 9.88
C ARG A 99 12.66 -10.34 11.33
N GLU A 100 12.16 -9.50 12.22
CA GLU A 100 11.87 -9.89 13.61
C GLU A 100 10.87 -11.05 13.68
N ASN A 101 9.82 -11.01 12.86
CA ASN A 101 8.77 -12.03 12.85
C ASN A 101 9.10 -13.24 11.94
N ASN A 102 9.97 -13.04 10.95
CA ASN A 102 10.35 -14.05 9.95
C ASN A 102 11.87 -14.01 9.72
N PRO A 103 12.68 -14.55 10.63
CA PRO A 103 14.13 -14.60 10.48
C PRO A 103 14.56 -15.32 9.19
N PRO A 104 15.74 -15.00 8.62
CA PRO A 104 16.26 -15.68 7.45
C PRO A 104 16.32 -17.21 7.63
N GLY A 105 15.84 -17.94 6.63
CA GLY A 105 15.75 -19.41 6.66
C GLY A 105 14.60 -19.98 7.49
N SER A 106 13.76 -19.15 8.09
CA SER A 106 12.60 -19.61 8.87
C SER A 106 11.47 -20.15 7.97
N PRO A 107 10.60 -21.04 8.51
CA PRO A 107 9.39 -21.46 7.79
C PRO A 107 8.47 -20.30 7.41
N GLY A 108 8.44 -19.22 8.21
CA GLY A 108 7.71 -17.99 7.93
C GLY A 108 8.22 -17.29 6.67
N GLU A 109 9.54 -17.10 6.56
CA GLU A 109 10.16 -16.54 5.35
C GLU A 109 9.90 -17.43 4.13
N ALA A 110 10.10 -18.74 4.26
CA ALA A 110 9.85 -19.70 3.16
C ALA A 110 8.43 -19.61 2.63
N ARG A 111 7.44 -19.45 3.51
CA ARG A 111 6.03 -19.25 3.15
C ARG A 111 5.83 -17.98 2.32
N TYR A 112 6.44 -16.85 2.71
CA TYR A 112 6.33 -15.61 1.93
C TYR A 112 7.06 -15.72 0.60
N LEU A 113 8.25 -16.32 0.56
CA LEU A 113 9.01 -16.55 -0.67
C LEU A 113 8.23 -17.39 -1.68
N SER A 114 7.50 -18.43 -1.22
CA SER A 114 6.69 -19.27 -2.11
C SER A 114 5.53 -18.53 -2.79
N MET A 115 5.14 -17.37 -2.28
CA MET A 115 4.10 -16.52 -2.88
C MET A 115 4.64 -15.52 -3.89
N VAL A 116 5.98 -15.35 -3.99
CA VAL A 116 6.60 -14.33 -4.83
C VAL A 116 7.22 -14.98 -6.08
N PRO A 117 6.64 -14.80 -7.27
CA PRO A 117 7.19 -15.38 -8.52
C PRO A 117 8.65 -15.02 -8.82
N LEU A 118 9.11 -13.82 -8.43
CA LEU A 118 10.52 -13.43 -8.59
C LEU A 118 11.47 -14.17 -7.63
N GLY A 119 10.98 -15.02 -6.71
CA GLY A 119 11.78 -15.87 -5.83
C GLY A 119 12.58 -15.13 -4.76
N LYS A 120 12.32 -13.86 -4.54
CA LYS A 120 12.97 -13.04 -3.52
C LYS A 120 11.98 -12.08 -2.87
N LEU A 121 12.24 -11.70 -1.62
CA LEU A 121 11.51 -10.60 -0.98
C LEU A 121 11.91 -9.27 -1.62
N GLY A 122 10.98 -8.33 -1.68
CA GLY A 122 11.29 -6.95 -2.02
C GLY A 122 12.17 -6.28 -0.97
N THR A 123 12.84 -5.20 -1.35
CA THR A 123 13.59 -4.33 -0.45
C THR A 123 12.85 -3.03 -0.22
N VAL A 124 13.29 -2.25 0.77
CA VAL A 124 12.78 -0.90 1.00
C VAL A 124 13.05 -0.01 -0.22
N GLU A 125 14.19 -0.22 -0.88
CA GLU A 125 14.61 0.51 -2.08
C GLU A 125 13.72 0.20 -3.29
N ASP A 126 13.23 -1.02 -3.43
CA ASP A 126 12.26 -1.38 -4.47
C ASP A 126 10.98 -0.53 -4.33
N ILE A 127 10.51 -0.34 -3.10
CA ILE A 127 9.30 0.45 -2.82
C ILE A 127 9.57 1.95 -2.97
N SER A 128 10.66 2.45 -2.39
CA SER A 128 10.99 3.88 -2.44
C SER A 128 11.25 4.37 -3.86
N SER A 129 11.83 3.53 -4.72
CA SER A 129 12.04 3.85 -6.14
C SER A 129 10.71 4.09 -6.87
N ALA A 130 9.70 3.26 -6.62
CA ALA A 130 8.37 3.45 -7.19
C ALA A 130 7.69 4.73 -6.66
N VAL A 131 7.83 5.02 -5.36
CA VAL A 131 7.32 6.25 -4.75
C VAL A 131 8.00 7.46 -5.37
N CYS A 132 9.33 7.48 -5.46
CA CYS A 132 10.09 8.58 -6.07
C CYS A 132 9.69 8.81 -7.53
N PHE A 133 9.48 7.74 -8.31
CA PHE A 133 8.97 7.86 -9.67
C PHE A 133 7.61 8.55 -9.71
N LEU A 134 6.63 8.11 -8.91
CA LEU A 134 5.29 8.69 -8.89
C LEU A 134 5.27 10.13 -8.34
N MET A 135 6.25 10.51 -7.53
CA MET A 135 6.43 11.88 -7.04
C MET A 135 7.15 12.79 -8.03
N SER A 136 7.75 12.26 -9.09
CA SER A 136 8.51 13.03 -10.07
C SER A 136 7.61 13.78 -11.06
N GLU A 137 8.19 14.72 -11.79
CA GLU A 137 7.51 15.42 -12.89
C GLU A 137 7.21 14.49 -14.06
N THR A 138 8.03 13.47 -14.29
CA THR A 138 7.86 12.51 -15.38
C THR A 138 6.60 11.66 -15.21
N ALA A 139 6.07 11.52 -13.99
CA ALA A 139 4.80 10.86 -13.69
C ALA A 139 3.58 11.81 -13.74
N GLY A 140 3.73 13.01 -14.30
CA GLY A 140 2.70 14.05 -14.28
C GLY A 140 1.38 13.69 -14.99
N TRP A 141 1.36 12.64 -15.81
CA TRP A 141 0.15 12.13 -16.48
C TRP A 141 -0.41 10.84 -15.83
N ILE A 142 0.12 10.46 -14.67
CA ILE A 142 -0.31 9.29 -13.90
C ILE A 142 -1.06 9.78 -12.68
N THR A 143 -2.35 9.47 -12.58
CA THR A 143 -3.17 9.78 -11.39
C THR A 143 -4.26 8.73 -11.19
N GLY A 144 -4.66 8.50 -9.96
CA GLY A 144 -5.67 7.51 -9.57
C GLY A 144 -5.22 6.05 -9.69
N GLN A 145 -3.93 5.80 -9.88
CA GLN A 145 -3.41 4.46 -10.12
C GLN A 145 -2.84 3.83 -8.84
N THR A 146 -3.00 2.52 -8.72
CA THR A 146 -2.29 1.69 -7.75
C THR A 146 -1.18 0.92 -8.46
N LEU A 147 0.06 1.24 -8.14
CA LEU A 147 1.24 0.53 -8.65
C LEU A 147 1.63 -0.58 -7.68
N ARG A 148 1.48 -1.83 -8.11
CA ARG A 148 1.92 -2.99 -7.33
C ARG A 148 3.41 -3.19 -7.48
N VAL A 149 4.11 -3.25 -6.34
CA VAL A 149 5.55 -3.51 -6.27
C VAL A 149 5.74 -4.73 -5.37
N ASP A 150 5.58 -5.89 -5.97
CA ASP A 150 5.28 -7.12 -5.22
C ASP A 150 5.95 -8.39 -5.74
N GLY A 151 6.83 -8.27 -6.73
CA GLY A 151 7.51 -9.41 -7.33
C GLY A 151 6.57 -10.41 -8.01
N GLY A 152 5.35 -9.98 -8.34
CA GLY A 152 4.31 -10.80 -8.97
C GLY A 152 3.41 -11.55 -7.98
N SER A 153 3.54 -11.31 -6.67
CA SER A 153 2.78 -12.08 -5.65
C SER A 153 1.27 -11.91 -5.74
N SER A 154 0.78 -10.84 -6.36
CA SER A 154 -0.66 -10.57 -6.50
C SER A 154 -1.28 -11.09 -7.82
N ILE A 155 -0.50 -11.58 -8.77
CA ILE A 155 -1.02 -12.00 -10.08
C ILE A 155 -1.27 -13.52 -10.19
N GLY A 156 -0.81 -14.31 -9.23
CA GLY A 156 -1.03 -15.75 -9.19
C GLY A 156 0.10 -16.51 -8.49
N ALA A 157 -0.08 -17.81 -8.33
CA ALA A 157 0.95 -18.69 -7.76
C ALA A 157 1.89 -19.18 -8.86
N ALA A 158 3.21 -19.06 -8.65
CA ALA A 158 4.23 -19.56 -9.57
C ALA A 158 4.34 -21.10 -9.62
N SER A 159 3.59 -21.81 -8.77
CA SER A 159 3.74 -23.26 -8.53
C SER A 159 2.92 -24.16 -9.46
N LEU A 160 2.47 -23.67 -10.61
CA LEU A 160 1.71 -24.48 -11.58
C LEU A 160 2.54 -24.93 -12.80
N LEU A 161 3.87 -24.82 -12.76
CA LEU A 161 4.77 -25.32 -13.80
C LEU A 161 5.65 -26.43 -13.29
#